data_2f7e277a54bc0eb80466a106fe31b129
#
_entry.id   2f7e277a54bc0eb80466a106fe31b129
#
_cell.length_a   1.000
_cell.length_b   1.000
_cell.length_c   1.000
_cell.angle_alpha   90.00
_cell.angle_beta   90.00
_cell.angle_gamma   90.00
#
_symmetry.space_group_name_H-M   'P 1'
#
loop_
_entity.id
_entity.type
_entity.pdbx_description
1 polymer ?
#
loop_
_entity_poly.entity_id
_entity_poly.type
_entity_poly.pdbx_seq_one_letter_code
_entity_poly.pdbx_strand_id
1 'polypeptide(L)'
;MPRKKVTLGFIGAGRVGTGLASGFARAGVNVVAIASRKIASAQKLAKRVRGARACVPQEVADRADIVFLTVPDDAIEGLASTLSWRKGAACVHCSGAAELDVLKKAVADGALAGGFHPLHMFGKAGEPPGALAGCTIALAGPDALVERLGRLTRALHAKPLRLPEGGRALYHAAANFSGAFVIALIQEAIALWGKLGIAEADALAALLPLLRGTADNVEKLGAAGGLGSAIARGDAGTIRRHLDVLAREAPDSLELYRILSLRTIPLALAKGTLRPETAKQIAALLEKSILKSVD
;
A
#
# COMPACT_ATOMS: atom_id res chain seq x y z
N MET A 1 -30.10 -22.71 15.11
CA MET A 1 -29.25 -22.12 16.16
C MET A 1 -28.61 -20.85 15.61
N PRO A 2 -28.59 -19.73 16.33
CA PRO A 2 -27.90 -18.53 15.87
C PRO A 2 -26.42 -18.84 15.66
N ARG A 3 -25.87 -18.56 14.46
CA ARG A 3 -24.43 -18.74 14.18
C ARG A 3 -23.65 -17.90 15.21
N LYS A 4 -22.75 -18.56 15.96
CA LYS A 4 -21.84 -17.88 16.91
C LYS A 4 -21.13 -16.76 16.18
N LYS A 5 -21.28 -15.52 16.64
CA LYS A 5 -20.60 -14.37 16.04
C LYS A 5 -19.10 -14.55 16.20
N VAL A 6 -18.37 -14.43 15.07
CA VAL A 6 -16.90 -14.50 15.05
C VAL A 6 -16.32 -13.41 15.93
N THR A 7 -15.35 -13.76 16.77
CA THR A 7 -14.65 -12.83 17.64
C THR A 7 -13.28 -12.48 17.06
N LEU A 8 -12.91 -11.20 17.11
CA LEU A 8 -11.63 -10.69 16.64
C LEU A 8 -10.75 -10.28 17.80
N GLY A 9 -9.46 -10.55 17.69
CA GLY A 9 -8.42 -10.04 18.58
C GLY A 9 -7.33 -9.32 17.80
N PHE A 10 -6.66 -8.38 18.43
CA PHE A 10 -5.58 -7.61 17.83
C PHE A 10 -4.33 -7.64 18.69
N ILE A 11 -3.19 -7.99 18.11
CA ILE A 11 -1.88 -7.84 18.74
C ILE A 11 -1.11 -6.78 17.93
N GLY A 12 -0.99 -5.60 18.53
CA GLY A 12 -0.49 -4.37 17.93
C GLY A 12 -1.56 -3.27 17.95
N ALA A 13 -1.28 -2.17 18.64
CA ALA A 13 -2.15 -0.98 18.71
C ALA A 13 -1.50 0.21 17.99
N GLY A 14 -0.82 -0.07 16.86
CA GLY A 14 -0.29 0.92 15.92
C GLY A 14 -1.36 1.49 14.99
N ARG A 15 -0.95 2.16 13.92
CA ARG A 15 -1.85 2.77 12.93
C ARG A 15 -2.81 1.75 12.31
N VAL A 16 -2.28 0.64 11.78
CA VAL A 16 -3.07 -0.44 11.17
C VAL A 16 -4.02 -1.07 12.18
N GLY A 17 -3.52 -1.50 13.35
CA GLY A 17 -4.34 -2.13 14.39
C GLY A 17 -5.45 -1.21 14.89
N THR A 18 -5.17 0.09 15.08
CA THR A 18 -6.16 1.08 15.49
C THR A 18 -7.23 1.26 14.39
N GLY A 19 -6.82 1.40 13.13
CA GLY A 19 -7.74 1.56 12.01
C GLY A 19 -8.67 0.37 11.85
N LEU A 20 -8.11 -0.86 11.81
CA LEU A 20 -8.88 -2.09 11.65
C LEU A 20 -9.79 -2.38 12.83
N ALA A 21 -9.27 -2.36 14.07
CA ALA A 21 -10.08 -2.68 15.27
C ALA A 21 -11.26 -1.70 15.44
N SER A 22 -10.99 -0.40 15.22
CA SER A 22 -12.04 0.62 15.25
C SER A 22 -13.03 0.50 14.09
N GLY A 23 -12.55 0.16 12.88
CA GLY A 23 -13.38 -0.08 11.70
C GLY A 23 -14.33 -1.25 11.93
N PHE A 24 -13.81 -2.39 12.37
CA PHE A 24 -14.61 -3.58 12.66
C PHE A 24 -15.64 -3.35 13.77
N ALA A 25 -15.26 -2.68 14.86
CA ALA A 25 -16.20 -2.38 15.95
C ALA A 25 -17.38 -1.52 15.46
N ARG A 26 -17.13 -0.53 14.60
CA ARG A 26 -18.20 0.29 13.98
C ARG A 26 -19.06 -0.51 13.01
N ALA A 27 -18.47 -1.46 12.30
CA ALA A 27 -19.20 -2.39 11.44
C ALA A 27 -19.99 -3.47 12.23
N GLY A 28 -20.04 -3.38 13.57
CA GLY A 28 -20.75 -4.33 14.42
C GLY A 28 -20.08 -5.69 14.56
N VAL A 29 -18.81 -5.80 14.17
CA VAL A 29 -18.00 -7.01 14.36
C VAL A 29 -17.42 -7.03 15.77
N ASN A 30 -17.48 -8.20 16.43
CA ASN A 30 -17.12 -8.34 17.83
C ASN A 30 -15.59 -8.39 18.03
N VAL A 31 -14.99 -7.27 18.40
CA VAL A 31 -13.58 -7.19 18.81
C VAL A 31 -13.52 -7.38 20.33
N VAL A 32 -12.87 -8.46 20.79
CA VAL A 32 -12.93 -8.88 22.22
C VAL A 32 -11.65 -8.61 23.00
N ALA A 33 -10.49 -8.54 22.33
CA ALA A 33 -9.20 -8.45 23.00
C ALA A 33 -8.19 -7.66 22.18
N ILE A 34 -7.38 -6.85 22.85
CA ILE A 34 -6.33 -6.04 22.24
C ILE A 34 -5.08 -6.11 23.11
N ALA A 35 -3.94 -6.45 22.49
CA ALA A 35 -2.64 -6.42 23.11
C ALA A 35 -1.70 -5.46 22.38
N SER A 36 -0.69 -4.97 23.06
CA SER A 36 0.39 -4.16 22.46
C SER A 36 1.62 -4.24 23.34
N ARG A 37 2.81 -4.05 22.76
CA ARG A 37 4.07 -3.98 23.51
C ARG A 37 4.01 -2.96 24.66
N LYS A 38 3.34 -1.81 24.45
CA LYS A 38 3.01 -0.85 25.51
C LYS A 38 1.57 -1.06 25.90
N ILE A 39 1.30 -1.55 27.11
CA ILE A 39 -0.05 -1.81 27.61
C ILE A 39 -0.95 -0.57 27.54
N ALA A 40 -0.40 0.62 27.78
CA ALA A 40 -1.12 1.88 27.67
C ALA A 40 -1.70 2.11 26.26
N SER A 41 -1.02 1.66 25.19
CA SER A 41 -1.54 1.73 23.82
C SER A 41 -2.72 0.79 23.60
N ALA A 42 -2.66 -0.43 24.15
CA ALA A 42 -3.77 -1.37 24.12
C ALA A 42 -4.98 -0.84 24.87
N GLN A 43 -4.76 -0.27 26.07
CA GLN A 43 -5.81 0.35 26.89
C GLN A 43 -6.47 1.54 26.18
N LYS A 44 -5.66 2.42 25.55
CA LYS A 44 -6.16 3.55 24.78
C LYS A 44 -7.05 3.10 23.61
N LEU A 45 -6.65 2.04 22.91
CA LEU A 45 -7.46 1.49 21.82
C LEU A 45 -8.70 0.77 22.33
N ALA A 46 -8.60 -0.03 23.38
CA ALA A 46 -9.72 -0.74 23.98
C ALA A 46 -10.84 0.21 24.45
N LYS A 47 -10.50 1.38 25.00
CA LYS A 47 -11.49 2.41 25.37
C LYS A 47 -12.30 2.93 24.17
N ARG A 48 -11.77 2.83 22.95
CA ARG A 48 -12.44 3.27 21.70
C ARG A 48 -13.24 2.15 21.03
N VAL A 49 -12.99 0.91 21.41
CA VAL A 49 -13.55 -0.30 20.80
C VAL A 49 -14.47 -0.98 21.82
N ARG A 50 -15.78 -0.73 21.68
CA ARG A 50 -16.78 -1.26 22.62
C ARG A 50 -16.68 -2.78 22.74
N GLY A 51 -16.57 -3.29 23.96
CA GLY A 51 -16.48 -4.72 24.24
C GLY A 51 -15.08 -5.30 24.26
N ALA A 52 -14.07 -4.56 23.77
CA ALA A 52 -12.69 -5.01 23.80
C ALA A 52 -12.03 -4.79 25.17
N ARG A 53 -11.16 -5.74 25.55
CA ARG A 53 -10.31 -5.65 26.75
C ARG A 53 -8.85 -5.52 26.34
N ALA A 54 -8.10 -4.66 27.01
CA ALA A 54 -6.64 -4.66 26.93
C ALA A 54 -6.08 -5.80 27.78
N CYS A 55 -5.24 -6.64 27.19
CA CYS A 55 -4.68 -7.82 27.83
C CYS A 55 -3.29 -8.16 27.26
N VAL A 56 -2.68 -9.24 27.72
CA VAL A 56 -1.41 -9.75 27.18
C VAL A 56 -1.65 -10.53 25.87
N PRO A 57 -0.63 -10.67 25.00
CA PRO A 57 -0.79 -11.33 23.69
C PRO A 57 -1.39 -12.74 23.77
N GLN A 58 -1.00 -13.57 24.74
CA GLN A 58 -1.56 -14.92 24.91
C GLN A 58 -3.06 -14.90 25.16
N GLU A 59 -3.55 -14.00 26.00
CA GLU A 59 -4.99 -13.87 26.24
C GLU A 59 -5.77 -13.46 24.97
N VAL A 60 -5.16 -12.73 24.04
CA VAL A 60 -5.77 -12.44 22.74
C VAL A 60 -5.92 -13.72 21.92
N ALA A 61 -4.86 -14.56 21.87
CA ALA A 61 -4.88 -15.84 21.16
C ALA A 61 -5.90 -16.83 21.78
N ASP A 62 -6.07 -16.80 23.09
CA ASP A 62 -7.01 -17.67 23.80
C ASP A 62 -8.48 -17.29 23.60
N ARG A 63 -8.78 -16.01 23.36
CA ARG A 63 -10.15 -15.47 23.35
C ARG A 63 -10.75 -15.29 21.98
N ALA A 64 -9.91 -14.99 20.97
CA ALA A 64 -10.38 -14.63 19.63
C ALA A 64 -10.42 -15.81 18.66
N ASP A 65 -11.42 -15.84 17.81
CA ASP A 65 -11.50 -16.81 16.70
C ASP A 65 -10.57 -16.43 15.54
N ILE A 66 -10.29 -15.12 15.37
CA ILE A 66 -9.32 -14.58 14.42
C ILE A 66 -8.47 -13.53 15.16
N VAL A 67 -7.17 -13.74 15.16
CA VAL A 67 -6.18 -12.83 15.75
C VAL A 67 -5.43 -12.12 14.64
N PHE A 68 -5.52 -10.80 14.61
CA PHE A 68 -4.75 -9.95 13.70
C PHE A 68 -3.43 -9.53 14.35
N LEU A 69 -2.31 -9.90 13.71
CA LEU A 69 -0.98 -9.41 14.06
C LEU A 69 -0.73 -8.11 13.26
N THR A 70 -0.83 -6.98 13.96
CA THR A 70 -0.64 -5.63 13.40
C THR A 70 0.60 -4.97 13.98
N VAL A 71 1.66 -5.76 14.06
CA VAL A 71 3.03 -5.40 14.48
C VAL A 71 3.91 -5.16 13.24
N PRO A 72 5.12 -4.56 13.39
CA PRO A 72 6.09 -4.48 12.30
C PRO A 72 6.41 -5.85 11.70
N ASP A 73 6.73 -5.89 10.41
CA ASP A 73 6.89 -7.14 9.64
C ASP A 73 7.97 -8.05 10.25
N ASP A 74 9.09 -7.49 10.68
CA ASP A 74 10.20 -8.17 11.34
C ASP A 74 9.83 -8.79 12.71
N ALA A 75 8.76 -8.32 13.33
CA ALA A 75 8.31 -8.85 14.61
C ALA A 75 7.26 -9.97 14.48
N ILE A 76 6.70 -10.22 13.28
CA ILE A 76 5.57 -11.13 13.11
C ILE A 76 5.94 -12.57 13.49
N GLU A 77 7.00 -13.12 12.89
CA GLU A 77 7.42 -14.52 13.13
C GLU A 77 7.80 -14.74 14.60
N GLY A 78 8.61 -13.83 15.16
CA GLY A 78 9.03 -13.90 16.56
C GLY A 78 7.82 -13.89 17.51
N LEU A 79 6.87 -12.98 17.29
CA LEU A 79 5.66 -12.90 18.09
C LEU A 79 4.79 -14.15 17.94
N ALA A 80 4.53 -14.58 16.70
CA ALA A 80 3.68 -15.75 16.44
C ALA A 80 4.25 -17.03 17.07
N SER A 81 5.59 -17.15 17.15
CA SER A 81 6.29 -18.31 17.72
C SER A 81 6.28 -18.36 19.26
N THR A 82 6.10 -17.22 19.93
CA THR A 82 6.02 -17.19 21.40
C THR A 82 4.63 -17.52 21.96
N LEU A 83 3.61 -17.63 21.09
CA LEU A 83 2.23 -17.86 21.49
C LEU A 83 1.83 -19.35 21.27
N SER A 84 0.94 -19.82 22.12
CA SER A 84 0.20 -21.07 21.93
C SER A 84 -1.11 -20.77 21.21
N TRP A 85 -1.38 -21.50 20.12
CA TRP A 85 -2.53 -21.24 19.28
C TRP A 85 -3.59 -22.32 19.44
N ARG A 86 -4.86 -21.90 19.54
CA ARG A 86 -5.97 -22.85 19.60
C ARG A 86 -6.22 -23.50 18.25
N LYS A 87 -6.44 -24.79 18.22
CA LYS A 87 -6.87 -25.52 17.01
C LYS A 87 -8.13 -24.88 16.40
N GLY A 88 -8.08 -24.58 15.12
CA GLY A 88 -9.18 -23.97 14.36
C GLY A 88 -9.33 -22.44 14.53
N ALA A 89 -8.57 -21.80 15.43
CA ALA A 89 -8.42 -20.35 15.41
C ALA A 89 -7.64 -19.91 14.16
N ALA A 90 -7.66 -18.62 13.84
CA ALA A 90 -6.87 -18.07 12.76
C ALA A 90 -5.85 -17.05 13.28
N CYS A 91 -4.59 -17.23 12.88
CA CYS A 91 -3.51 -16.26 13.03
C CYS A 91 -3.35 -15.52 11.69
N VAL A 92 -3.56 -14.22 11.68
CA VAL A 92 -3.62 -13.41 10.45
C VAL A 92 -2.69 -12.22 10.60
N HIS A 93 -1.67 -12.12 9.74
CA HIS A 93 -0.81 -10.92 9.72
C HIS A 93 -1.32 -9.86 8.72
N CYS A 94 -0.90 -8.61 8.95
CA CYS A 94 -1.27 -7.48 8.10
C CYS A 94 -0.11 -6.96 7.24
N SER A 95 1.02 -7.68 7.17
CA SER A 95 2.12 -7.35 6.26
C SER A 95 1.69 -7.43 4.80
N GLY A 96 2.19 -6.52 3.98
CA GLY A 96 2.03 -6.56 2.53
C GLY A 96 2.96 -7.55 1.84
N ALA A 97 4.17 -7.73 2.38
CA ALA A 97 5.25 -8.46 1.75
C ALA A 97 5.52 -9.85 2.34
N ALA A 98 5.32 -10.04 3.66
CA ALA A 98 5.60 -11.32 4.31
C ALA A 98 4.68 -12.43 3.79
N GLU A 99 5.23 -13.60 3.47
CA GLU A 99 4.46 -14.80 3.14
C GLU A 99 3.91 -15.47 4.40
N LEU A 100 3.05 -16.48 4.25
CA LEU A 100 2.37 -17.11 5.39
C LEU A 100 3.28 -18.06 6.20
N ASP A 101 4.44 -18.40 5.71
CA ASP A 101 5.44 -19.26 6.38
C ASP A 101 5.95 -18.65 7.69
N VAL A 102 5.92 -17.32 7.83
CA VAL A 102 6.20 -16.63 9.10
C VAL A 102 5.22 -17.02 10.23
N LEU A 103 4.11 -17.68 9.89
CA LEU A 103 3.09 -18.19 10.81
C LEU A 103 3.17 -19.71 11.02
N LYS A 104 4.26 -20.37 10.63
CA LYS A 104 4.43 -21.84 10.69
C LYS A 104 4.16 -22.44 12.07
N LYS A 105 4.52 -21.72 13.15
CA LYS A 105 4.23 -22.16 14.53
C LYS A 105 2.72 -22.21 14.80
N ALA A 106 1.97 -21.23 14.36
CA ALA A 106 0.53 -21.23 14.51
C ALA A 106 -0.13 -22.40 13.75
N VAL A 107 0.38 -22.71 12.56
CA VAL A 107 -0.06 -23.88 11.78
C VAL A 107 0.27 -25.18 12.49
N ALA A 108 1.47 -25.30 13.06
CA ALA A 108 1.87 -26.48 13.82
C ALA A 108 0.98 -26.74 15.05
N ASP A 109 0.45 -25.70 15.68
CA ASP A 109 -0.52 -25.79 16.78
C ASP A 109 -1.97 -26.08 16.30
N GLY A 110 -2.20 -26.14 14.98
CA GLY A 110 -3.49 -26.42 14.37
C GLY A 110 -4.36 -25.19 14.10
N ALA A 111 -3.79 -23.98 14.18
CA ALA A 111 -4.46 -22.75 13.73
C ALA A 111 -4.34 -22.57 12.21
N LEU A 112 -5.20 -21.74 11.64
CA LEU A 112 -5.14 -21.34 10.22
C LEU A 112 -4.25 -20.12 10.06
N ALA A 113 -3.28 -20.17 9.16
CA ALA A 113 -2.48 -19.00 8.79
C ALA A 113 -3.18 -18.17 7.72
N GLY A 114 -3.18 -16.84 7.87
CA GLY A 114 -3.78 -15.93 6.90
C GLY A 114 -3.07 -14.60 6.77
N GLY A 115 -3.29 -13.95 5.63
CA GLY A 115 -2.87 -12.59 5.35
C GLY A 115 -4.06 -11.67 5.12
N PHE A 116 -4.00 -10.45 5.66
CA PHE A 116 -5.04 -9.42 5.53
C PHE A 116 -4.37 -8.05 5.42
N HIS A 117 -3.98 -7.66 4.22
CA HIS A 117 -3.24 -6.41 4.00
C HIS A 117 -4.14 -5.33 3.38
N PRO A 118 -4.55 -4.32 4.14
CA PRO A 118 -5.21 -3.15 3.57
C PRO A 118 -4.24 -2.37 2.67
N LEU A 119 -4.58 -2.25 1.38
CA LEU A 119 -3.85 -1.40 0.43
C LEU A 119 -4.24 0.06 0.68
N HIS A 120 -3.75 0.60 1.79
CA HIS A 120 -4.12 1.92 2.30
C HIS A 120 -2.97 2.55 3.09
N MET A 121 -2.74 3.85 2.86
CA MET A 121 -1.77 4.65 3.62
C MET A 121 -2.43 5.12 4.92
N PHE A 122 -2.18 4.40 6.00
CA PHE A 122 -2.67 4.82 7.32
C PHE A 122 -1.93 6.07 7.81
N GLY A 123 -2.67 7.13 8.06
CA GLY A 123 -2.16 8.35 8.66
C GLY A 123 -1.85 8.23 10.15
N LYS A 124 -2.06 9.29 10.92
CA LYS A 124 -1.85 9.29 12.37
C LYS A 124 -2.81 8.32 13.07
N ALA A 125 -2.33 7.60 14.08
CA ALA A 125 -3.17 6.71 14.89
C ALA A 125 -4.35 7.50 15.49
N GLY A 126 -5.57 7.19 15.08
CA GLY A 126 -6.77 7.89 15.51
C GLY A 126 -7.57 8.55 14.39
N GLU A 127 -7.21 8.33 13.13
CA GLU A 127 -7.99 8.79 11.98
C GLU A 127 -9.45 8.34 12.02
N PRO A 128 -10.35 9.16 11.39
CA PRO A 128 -11.77 8.93 11.47
C PRO A 128 -12.24 7.63 10.79
N PRO A 129 -13.46 7.21 11.12
CA PRO A 129 -14.11 6.09 10.48
C PRO A 129 -14.27 6.30 8.98
N GLY A 130 -14.14 5.23 8.21
CA GLY A 130 -14.35 5.27 6.76
C GLY A 130 -13.07 5.29 5.93
N ALA A 131 -11.89 5.44 6.52
CA ALA A 131 -10.62 5.41 5.81
C ALA A 131 -10.38 4.16 4.95
N LEU A 132 -11.06 3.05 5.25
CA LEU A 132 -10.96 1.79 4.51
C LEU A 132 -12.09 1.59 3.47
N ALA A 133 -13.09 2.46 3.44
CA ALA A 133 -14.16 2.36 2.44
C ALA A 133 -13.59 2.57 1.03
N GLY A 134 -13.93 1.63 0.14
CA GLY A 134 -13.44 1.63 -1.25
C GLY A 134 -12.01 1.11 -1.44
N CYS A 135 -11.18 0.98 -0.38
CA CYS A 135 -9.84 0.42 -0.54
C CYS A 135 -9.88 -1.08 -0.86
N THR A 136 -8.80 -1.60 -1.42
CA THR A 136 -8.61 -3.04 -1.61
C THR A 136 -7.91 -3.63 -0.39
N ILE A 137 -8.37 -4.82 0.05
CA ILE A 137 -7.68 -5.61 1.08
C ILE A 137 -7.21 -6.91 0.44
N ALA A 138 -5.90 -7.11 0.42
CA ALA A 138 -5.30 -8.32 -0.10
C ALA A 138 -5.37 -9.45 0.94
N LEU A 139 -5.91 -10.59 0.52
CA LEU A 139 -6.19 -11.77 1.33
C LEU A 139 -5.33 -12.94 0.89
N ALA A 140 -4.83 -13.72 1.86
CA ALA A 140 -4.14 -14.99 1.61
C ALA A 140 -4.51 -16.01 2.70
N GLY A 141 -4.42 -17.29 2.38
CA GLY A 141 -4.70 -18.40 3.30
C GLY A 141 -5.54 -19.50 2.65
N PRO A 142 -5.91 -20.53 3.43
CA PRO A 142 -6.83 -21.57 2.99
C PRO A 142 -8.22 -20.99 2.61
N ASP A 143 -8.92 -21.63 1.66
CA ASP A 143 -10.17 -21.13 1.08
C ASP A 143 -11.22 -20.73 2.14
N ALA A 144 -11.44 -21.59 3.12
CA ALA A 144 -12.40 -21.31 4.19
C ALA A 144 -12.05 -20.08 5.04
N LEU A 145 -10.74 -19.79 5.23
CA LEU A 145 -10.29 -18.60 5.92
C LEU A 145 -10.41 -17.38 5.02
N VAL A 146 -9.99 -17.45 3.76
CA VAL A 146 -10.12 -16.35 2.78
C VAL A 146 -11.57 -15.93 2.63
N GLU A 147 -12.52 -16.86 2.60
CA GLU A 147 -13.95 -16.54 2.57
C GLU A 147 -14.39 -15.76 3.82
N ARG A 148 -13.94 -16.18 5.02
CA ARG A 148 -14.21 -15.47 6.28
C ARG A 148 -13.61 -14.05 6.27
N LEU A 149 -12.35 -13.92 5.85
CA LEU A 149 -11.66 -12.63 5.73
C LEU A 149 -12.33 -11.74 4.67
N GLY A 150 -12.83 -12.31 3.57
CA GLY A 150 -13.59 -11.59 2.55
C GLY A 150 -14.91 -11.00 3.08
N ARG A 151 -15.61 -11.72 3.97
CA ARG A 151 -16.80 -11.16 4.66
C ARG A 151 -16.41 -10.00 5.57
N LEU A 152 -15.31 -10.12 6.31
CA LEU A 152 -14.78 -9.03 7.15
C LEU A 152 -14.36 -7.82 6.31
N THR A 153 -13.73 -8.04 5.15
CA THR A 153 -13.38 -6.97 4.20
C THR A 153 -14.60 -6.19 3.76
N ARG A 154 -15.67 -6.88 3.35
CA ARG A 154 -16.92 -6.23 2.92
C ARG A 154 -17.62 -5.48 4.06
N ALA A 155 -17.50 -5.97 5.31
CA ALA A 155 -18.02 -5.26 6.47
C ALA A 155 -17.34 -3.89 6.69
N LEU A 156 -16.10 -3.71 6.20
CA LEU A 156 -15.39 -2.44 6.18
C LEU A 156 -15.69 -1.58 4.94
N HIS A 157 -16.64 -1.99 4.08
CA HIS A 157 -16.92 -1.39 2.77
C HIS A 157 -15.71 -1.40 1.83
N ALA A 158 -14.77 -2.33 2.04
CA ALA A 158 -13.57 -2.54 1.23
C ALA A 158 -13.75 -3.68 0.23
N LYS A 159 -12.87 -3.75 -0.77
CA LYS A 159 -12.88 -4.75 -1.84
C LYS A 159 -11.88 -5.88 -1.53
N PRO A 160 -12.30 -7.16 -1.41
CA PRO A 160 -11.36 -8.25 -1.22
C PRO A 160 -10.61 -8.58 -2.52
N LEU A 161 -9.30 -8.81 -2.42
CA LEU A 161 -8.43 -9.28 -3.48
C LEU A 161 -7.68 -10.52 -2.97
N ARG A 162 -7.91 -11.68 -3.58
CA ARG A 162 -7.14 -12.88 -3.23
C ARG A 162 -5.78 -12.84 -3.91
N LEU A 163 -4.70 -13.01 -3.14
CA LEU A 163 -3.35 -13.17 -3.68
C LEU A 163 -3.04 -14.66 -3.88
N PRO A 164 -2.32 -15.02 -4.96
CA PRO A 164 -1.73 -16.33 -5.10
C PRO A 164 -0.63 -16.55 -4.05
N GLU A 165 -0.32 -17.79 -3.76
CA GLU A 165 0.82 -18.18 -2.93
C GLU A 165 2.12 -17.70 -3.57
N GLY A 166 3.07 -17.20 -2.78
CA GLY A 166 4.33 -16.61 -3.26
C GLY A 166 4.20 -15.24 -3.93
N GLY A 167 2.98 -14.67 -4.02
CA GLY A 167 2.73 -13.44 -4.75
C GLY A 167 2.86 -12.15 -3.93
N ARG A 168 3.02 -12.24 -2.61
CA ARG A 168 2.92 -11.06 -1.73
C ARG A 168 4.04 -10.04 -1.94
N ALA A 169 5.27 -10.50 -2.08
CA ALA A 169 6.42 -9.62 -2.29
C ALA A 169 6.26 -8.78 -3.58
N LEU A 170 5.89 -9.43 -4.70
CA LEU A 170 5.66 -8.74 -5.97
C LEU A 170 4.47 -7.79 -5.89
N TYR A 171 3.36 -8.23 -5.29
CA TYR A 171 2.20 -7.38 -5.05
C TYR A 171 2.56 -6.13 -4.25
N HIS A 172 3.31 -6.28 -3.16
CA HIS A 172 3.68 -5.15 -2.31
C HIS A 172 4.70 -4.22 -2.99
N ALA A 173 5.66 -4.77 -3.73
CA ALA A 173 6.56 -3.99 -4.56
C ALA A 173 5.79 -3.16 -5.60
N ALA A 174 4.79 -3.76 -6.29
CA ALA A 174 3.93 -3.04 -7.23
C ALA A 174 3.14 -1.91 -6.55
N ALA A 175 2.67 -2.11 -5.32
CA ALA A 175 1.95 -1.08 -4.56
C ALA A 175 2.81 0.16 -4.27
N ASN A 176 4.14 0.02 -4.12
CA ASN A 176 5.04 1.14 -3.92
C ASN A 176 5.04 2.13 -5.11
N PHE A 177 4.81 1.64 -6.34
CA PHE A 177 4.72 2.53 -7.51
C PHE A 177 3.54 3.50 -7.43
N SER A 178 2.44 3.13 -6.76
CA SER A 178 1.27 3.99 -6.57
C SER A 178 1.20 4.64 -5.18
N GLY A 179 2.15 4.35 -4.32
CA GLY A 179 2.23 4.88 -2.95
C GLY A 179 3.52 5.67 -2.72
N ALA A 180 4.52 5.03 -2.16
CA ALA A 180 5.75 5.69 -1.72
C ALA A 180 6.50 6.39 -2.86
N PHE A 181 6.54 5.80 -4.06
CA PHE A 181 7.25 6.41 -5.19
C PHE A 181 6.56 7.65 -5.75
N VAL A 182 5.22 7.74 -5.65
CA VAL A 182 4.51 8.98 -5.99
C VAL A 182 4.94 10.13 -5.07
N ILE A 183 5.16 9.86 -3.77
CA ILE A 183 5.66 10.87 -2.82
C ILE A 183 7.08 11.31 -3.22
N ALA A 184 7.95 10.38 -3.60
CA ALA A 184 9.29 10.70 -4.08
C ALA A 184 9.26 11.55 -5.36
N LEU A 185 8.38 11.24 -6.32
CA LEU A 185 8.21 12.02 -7.54
C LEU A 185 7.68 13.44 -7.27
N ILE A 186 6.78 13.60 -6.30
CA ILE A 186 6.31 14.93 -5.88
C ILE A 186 7.46 15.72 -5.27
N GLN A 187 8.27 15.09 -4.40
CA GLN A 187 9.43 15.73 -3.78
C GLN A 187 10.46 16.15 -4.83
N GLU A 188 10.69 15.33 -5.84
CA GLU A 188 11.54 15.66 -6.99
C GLU A 188 11.05 16.91 -7.73
N ALA A 189 9.74 16.97 -8.04
CA ALA A 189 9.16 18.13 -8.69
C ALA A 189 9.24 19.40 -7.82
N ILE A 190 9.04 19.30 -6.51
CA ILE A 190 9.21 20.41 -5.55
C ILE A 190 10.67 20.91 -5.58
N ALA A 191 11.65 20.01 -5.56
CA ALA A 191 13.07 20.38 -5.61
C ALA A 191 13.42 21.13 -6.90
N LEU A 192 12.90 20.69 -8.05
CA LEU A 192 13.08 21.38 -9.33
C LEU A 192 12.44 22.79 -9.33
N TRP A 193 11.25 22.94 -8.75
CA TRP A 193 10.61 24.27 -8.63
C TRP A 193 11.33 25.17 -7.64
N GLY A 194 11.95 24.61 -6.60
CA GLY A 194 12.83 25.35 -5.68
C GLY A 194 13.99 26.03 -6.37
N LYS A 195 14.54 25.43 -7.44
CA LYS A 195 15.59 26.07 -8.29
C LYS A 195 15.09 27.29 -9.05
N LEU A 196 13.78 27.44 -9.22
CA LEU A 196 13.13 28.62 -9.77
C LEU A 196 12.76 29.66 -8.71
N GLY A 197 13.11 29.43 -7.43
CA GLY A 197 12.76 30.30 -6.32
C GLY A 197 11.35 30.11 -5.81
N ILE A 198 10.63 29.08 -6.23
CA ILE A 198 9.26 28.80 -5.79
C ILE A 198 9.32 28.08 -4.45
N ALA A 199 8.61 28.61 -3.44
CA ALA A 199 8.57 28.00 -2.11
C ALA A 199 7.88 26.62 -2.12
N GLU A 200 8.33 25.71 -1.27
CA GLU A 200 7.80 24.33 -1.16
C GLU A 200 6.26 24.31 -1.00
N ALA A 201 5.71 25.19 -0.16
CA ALA A 201 4.27 25.24 0.08
C ALA A 201 3.48 25.60 -1.18
N ASP A 202 4.00 26.53 -2.01
CA ASP A 202 3.37 26.97 -3.25
C ASP A 202 3.50 25.88 -4.32
N ALA A 203 4.68 25.26 -4.43
CA ALA A 203 4.91 24.15 -5.32
C ALA A 203 3.96 22.98 -5.02
N LEU A 204 3.83 22.61 -3.74
CA LEU A 204 2.93 21.53 -3.31
C LEU A 204 1.46 21.88 -3.59
N ALA A 205 1.05 23.12 -3.30
CA ALA A 205 -0.31 23.60 -3.57
C ALA A 205 -0.68 23.50 -5.07
N ALA A 206 0.27 23.78 -5.96
CA ALA A 206 0.08 23.68 -7.42
C ALA A 206 0.15 22.24 -7.96
N LEU A 207 1.06 21.40 -7.44
CA LEU A 207 1.30 20.05 -7.94
C LEU A 207 0.22 19.03 -7.49
N LEU A 208 -0.38 19.21 -6.30
CA LEU A 208 -1.42 18.29 -5.82
C LEU A 208 -2.68 18.24 -6.68
N PRO A 209 -3.25 19.37 -7.18
CA PRO A 209 -4.36 19.33 -8.14
C PRO A 209 -3.99 18.59 -9.44
N LEU A 210 -2.77 18.79 -9.97
CA LEU A 210 -2.29 18.08 -11.14
C LEU A 210 -2.24 16.56 -10.91
N LEU A 211 -1.72 16.13 -9.76
CA LEU A 211 -1.67 14.70 -9.38
C LEU A 211 -3.07 14.10 -9.30
N ARG A 212 -4.03 14.80 -8.65
CA ARG A 212 -5.43 14.34 -8.56
C ARG A 212 -6.05 14.20 -9.95
N GLY A 213 -5.89 15.21 -10.80
CA GLY A 213 -6.37 15.15 -12.19
C GLY A 213 -5.73 14.03 -13.00
N THR A 214 -4.45 13.70 -12.74
CA THR A 214 -3.79 12.55 -13.36
C THR A 214 -4.42 11.24 -12.89
N ALA A 215 -4.68 11.08 -11.60
CA ALA A 215 -5.35 9.90 -11.05
C ALA A 215 -6.76 9.74 -11.63
N ASP A 216 -7.54 10.82 -11.69
CA ASP A 216 -8.89 10.83 -12.27
C ASP A 216 -8.88 10.44 -13.76
N ASN A 217 -7.87 10.89 -14.52
CA ASN A 217 -7.73 10.52 -15.92
C ASN A 217 -7.39 9.03 -16.08
N VAL A 218 -6.49 8.51 -15.24
CA VAL A 218 -6.17 7.07 -15.24
C VAL A 218 -7.39 6.23 -14.87
N GLU A 219 -8.19 6.67 -13.90
CA GLU A 219 -9.44 5.98 -13.52
C GLU A 219 -10.44 5.92 -14.68
N LYS A 220 -10.61 7.02 -15.41
CA LYS A 220 -11.59 7.14 -16.49
C LYS A 220 -11.15 6.51 -17.81
N LEU A 221 -9.86 6.60 -18.15
CA LEU A 221 -9.34 6.33 -19.49
C LEU A 221 -8.29 5.20 -19.52
N GLY A 222 -7.91 4.66 -18.36
CA GLY A 222 -6.76 3.77 -18.21
C GLY A 222 -5.43 4.51 -18.35
N ALA A 223 -4.33 3.81 -18.07
CA ALA A 223 -2.99 4.41 -18.05
C ALA A 223 -2.56 5.00 -19.42
N ALA A 224 -2.82 4.28 -20.50
CA ALA A 224 -2.50 4.76 -21.84
C ALA A 224 -3.37 5.98 -22.22
N GLY A 225 -4.69 5.87 -22.05
CA GLY A 225 -5.65 6.93 -22.40
C GLY A 225 -5.45 8.21 -21.60
N GLY A 226 -5.12 8.08 -20.30
CA GLY A 226 -4.87 9.20 -19.40
C GLY A 226 -3.54 9.93 -19.61
N LEU A 227 -2.60 9.36 -20.39
CA LEU A 227 -1.29 9.96 -20.60
C LEU A 227 -1.38 11.28 -21.41
N GLY A 228 -1.01 12.39 -20.78
CA GLY A 228 -0.87 13.71 -21.39
C GLY A 228 0.56 14.24 -21.24
N SER A 229 1.42 14.11 -22.26
CA SER A 229 2.82 14.53 -22.17
C SER A 229 3.39 14.98 -23.53
N ALA A 230 4.56 15.61 -23.50
CA ALA A 230 5.32 15.92 -24.71
C ALA A 230 5.62 14.65 -25.53
N ILE A 231 5.91 13.53 -24.85
CA ILE A 231 6.13 12.23 -25.49
C ILE A 231 4.86 11.75 -26.20
N ALA A 232 3.70 11.83 -25.53
CA ALA A 232 2.44 11.43 -26.14
C ALA A 232 2.08 12.23 -27.39
N ARG A 233 2.56 13.47 -27.51
CA ARG A 233 2.39 14.34 -28.70
C ARG A 233 3.51 14.19 -29.73
N GLY A 234 4.54 13.39 -29.44
CA GLY A 234 5.71 13.26 -30.32
C GLY A 234 6.60 14.51 -30.36
N ASP A 235 6.55 15.38 -29.38
CA ASP A 235 7.28 16.65 -29.31
C ASP A 235 8.74 16.43 -28.82
N ALA A 236 9.58 15.95 -29.75
CA ALA A 236 11.01 15.73 -29.52
C ALA A 236 11.76 17.04 -29.15
N GLY A 237 11.28 18.19 -29.63
CA GLY A 237 11.90 19.49 -29.32
C GLY A 237 11.75 19.85 -27.85
N THR A 238 10.57 19.65 -27.28
CA THR A 238 10.35 19.85 -25.84
C THR A 238 11.18 18.87 -25.01
N ILE A 239 11.26 17.58 -25.40
CA ILE A 239 12.09 16.59 -24.71
C ILE A 239 13.55 17.04 -24.68
N ARG A 240 14.09 17.50 -25.80
CA ARG A 240 15.48 18.01 -25.86
C ARG A 240 15.70 19.17 -24.89
N ARG A 241 14.81 20.17 -24.88
CA ARG A 241 14.88 21.28 -23.90
C ARG A 241 14.87 20.83 -22.46
N HIS A 242 14.05 19.82 -22.14
CA HIS A 242 14.02 19.25 -20.78
C HIS A 242 15.36 18.60 -20.45
N LEU A 243 15.93 17.78 -21.34
CA LEU A 243 17.22 17.13 -21.13
C LEU A 243 18.34 18.16 -20.94
N ASP A 244 18.40 19.20 -21.78
CA ASP A 244 19.42 20.25 -21.71
C ASP A 244 19.35 21.03 -20.41
N VAL A 245 18.14 21.43 -19.96
CA VAL A 245 17.98 22.18 -18.72
C VAL A 245 18.26 21.31 -17.49
N LEU A 246 17.82 20.05 -17.48
CA LEU A 246 18.09 19.13 -16.38
C LEU A 246 19.58 18.82 -16.27
N ALA A 247 20.27 18.61 -17.39
CA ALA A 247 21.71 18.38 -17.39
C ALA A 247 22.49 19.55 -16.77
N ARG A 248 22.03 20.80 -16.95
CA ARG A 248 22.69 21.99 -16.45
C ARG A 248 22.29 22.32 -15.01
N GLU A 249 20.99 22.29 -14.70
CA GLU A 249 20.45 22.84 -13.45
C GLU A 249 20.18 21.76 -12.39
N ALA A 250 19.96 20.49 -12.81
CA ALA A 250 19.55 19.40 -11.93
C ALA A 250 20.05 18.03 -12.46
N PRO A 251 21.38 17.83 -12.57
CA PRO A 251 21.95 16.61 -13.12
C PRO A 251 21.49 15.33 -12.38
N ASP A 252 21.28 15.43 -11.07
CA ASP A 252 20.79 14.30 -10.25
C ASP A 252 19.38 13.83 -10.64
N SER A 253 18.53 14.73 -11.14
CA SER A 253 17.17 14.41 -11.62
C SER A 253 17.14 13.86 -13.06
N LEU A 254 18.22 14.01 -13.81
CA LEU A 254 18.26 13.72 -15.24
C LEU A 254 18.04 12.24 -15.55
N GLU A 255 18.70 11.36 -14.80
CA GLU A 255 18.58 9.92 -15.00
C GLU A 255 17.15 9.43 -14.67
N LEU A 256 16.57 9.90 -13.58
CA LEU A 256 15.18 9.58 -13.21
C LEU A 256 14.21 10.06 -14.31
N TYR A 257 14.40 11.28 -14.81
CA TYR A 257 13.58 11.81 -15.91
C TYR A 257 13.65 10.93 -17.16
N ARG A 258 14.84 10.45 -17.54
CA ARG A 258 15.04 9.56 -18.70
C ARG A 258 14.34 8.23 -18.54
N ILE A 259 14.56 7.56 -17.42
CA ILE A 259 13.97 6.25 -17.13
C ILE A 259 12.44 6.34 -17.19
N LEU A 260 11.86 7.33 -16.53
CA LEU A 260 10.41 7.52 -16.52
C LEU A 260 9.88 7.88 -17.91
N SER A 261 10.59 8.74 -18.65
CA SER A 261 10.22 9.11 -20.02
C SER A 261 10.19 7.90 -20.94
N LEU A 262 11.23 7.05 -20.91
CA LEU A 262 11.27 5.80 -21.68
C LEU A 262 10.08 4.88 -21.35
N ARG A 263 9.68 4.80 -20.07
CA ARG A 263 8.52 4.00 -19.64
C ARG A 263 7.18 4.54 -20.14
N THR A 264 7.08 5.83 -20.55
CA THR A 264 5.85 6.39 -21.12
C THR A 264 5.71 6.15 -22.62
N ILE A 265 6.78 5.83 -23.35
CA ILE A 265 6.74 5.59 -24.81
C ILE A 265 5.77 4.46 -25.19
N PRO A 266 5.81 3.27 -24.58
CA PRO A 266 4.83 2.21 -24.87
C PRO A 266 3.38 2.63 -24.64
N LEU A 267 3.12 3.44 -23.60
CA LEU A 267 1.79 3.96 -23.31
C LEU A 267 1.31 4.93 -24.40
N ALA A 268 2.21 5.81 -24.89
CA ALA A 268 1.90 6.74 -25.96
C ALA A 268 1.63 6.03 -27.31
N LEU A 269 2.35 4.95 -27.59
CA LEU A 269 2.11 4.08 -28.75
C LEU A 269 0.75 3.37 -28.61
N ALA A 270 0.45 2.78 -27.46
CA ALA A 270 -0.81 2.13 -27.18
C ALA A 270 -2.02 3.10 -27.23
N LYS A 271 -1.81 4.38 -26.86
CA LYS A 271 -2.80 5.45 -27.02
C LYS A 271 -3.05 5.80 -28.50
N GLY A 272 -2.12 5.47 -29.41
CA GLY A 272 -2.21 5.78 -30.84
C GLY A 272 -1.85 7.24 -31.20
N THR A 273 -1.32 8.03 -30.25
CA THR A 273 -0.96 9.43 -30.49
C THR A 273 0.52 9.63 -30.88
N LEU A 274 1.36 8.61 -30.66
CA LEU A 274 2.79 8.62 -31.01
C LEU A 274 3.04 7.66 -32.17
N ARG A 275 3.67 8.16 -33.27
CA ARG A 275 4.09 7.33 -34.40
C ARG A 275 5.34 6.52 -34.06
N PRO A 276 5.49 5.28 -34.55
CA PRO A 276 6.64 4.42 -34.26
C PRO A 276 8.01 5.06 -34.59
N GLU A 277 8.10 5.79 -35.69
CA GLU A 277 9.35 6.44 -36.12
C GLU A 277 9.74 7.57 -35.15
N THR A 278 8.76 8.36 -34.70
CA THR A 278 8.96 9.43 -33.72
C THR A 278 9.32 8.84 -32.34
N ALA A 279 8.70 7.70 -31.97
CA ALA A 279 9.05 6.97 -30.76
C ALA A 279 10.52 6.55 -30.75
N LYS A 280 11.04 6.00 -31.85
CA LYS A 280 12.46 5.64 -31.98
C LYS A 280 13.38 6.86 -31.84
N GLN A 281 13.01 7.99 -32.45
CA GLN A 281 13.78 9.24 -32.33
C GLN A 281 13.84 9.75 -30.89
N ILE A 282 12.68 9.74 -30.17
CA ILE A 282 12.60 10.17 -28.76
C ILE A 282 13.39 9.20 -27.89
N ALA A 283 13.27 7.88 -28.09
CA ALA A 283 14.03 6.89 -27.33
C ALA A 283 15.55 7.13 -27.50
N ALA A 284 16.05 7.33 -28.73
CA ALA A 284 17.45 7.62 -28.99
C ALA A 284 17.95 8.92 -28.32
N LEU A 285 17.09 9.94 -28.19
CA LEU A 285 17.43 11.16 -27.44
C LEU A 285 17.58 10.87 -25.92
N LEU A 286 16.71 10.05 -25.39
CA LEU A 286 16.71 9.68 -23.96
C LEU A 286 17.87 8.75 -23.61
N GLU A 287 18.32 7.87 -24.51
CA GLU A 287 19.38 6.89 -24.29
C GLU A 287 20.79 7.45 -24.44
N LYS A 288 21.02 8.39 -25.42
CA LYS A 288 22.34 8.92 -25.74
C LYS A 288 23.19 9.50 -24.62
N SER A 289 22.59 9.74 -23.45
CA SER A 289 23.30 10.30 -22.31
C SER A 289 23.62 9.29 -21.20
N ILE A 290 23.01 8.11 -21.22
CA ILE A 290 23.34 7.03 -20.27
C ILE A 290 24.77 6.53 -20.51
N LEU A 291 25.23 6.56 -21.77
CA LEU A 291 26.56 6.10 -22.18
C LEU A 291 27.70 7.09 -21.88
N LYS A 292 27.43 8.34 -21.54
CA LYS A 292 28.44 9.36 -21.23
C LYS A 292 28.83 9.50 -19.77
N SER A 293 28.16 8.82 -18.87
CA SER A 293 28.41 8.85 -17.41
C SER A 293 29.21 7.64 -16.92
N VAL A 294 29.74 6.79 -17.81
CA VAL A 294 30.49 5.56 -17.48
C VAL A 294 31.98 5.66 -17.91
N ASP A 295 32.43 6.83 -18.39
CA ASP A 295 33.86 7.08 -18.69
C ASP A 295 34.49 7.99 -17.61
#